data_135f1847b9d8019869d97cbe439538da
#
_entry.id   135f1847b9d8019869d97cbe439538da
#
_cell.length_a   1.000
_cell.length_b   1.000
_cell.length_c   1.000
_cell.angle_alpha   90.00
_cell.angle_beta   90.00
_cell.angle_gamma   90.00
#
_symmetry.space_group_name_H-M   'P 1'
#
loop_
_entity.id
_entity.type
_entity.pdbx_description
1 polymer ?
#
loop_
_entity_poly.entity_id
_entity_poly.type
_entity_poly.pdbx_seq_one_letter_code
_entity_poly.pdbx_strand_id
1 'polypeptide(L)'
;TPVISLTLTKIMYMSENKMIVADALSRIDSVLDEAPVSVSEKPQHPKDSSIALHDVRFSYDGRTDVIRGVSMDIRPGQTVALVGPSGGGKSTLASLICRFFDVGSGSICVGGADVRDIPKEELMDTVSFVFQNSRLLKGSILDNVKLGRPDATEAEALSALRAAQCMDIIEKFPDGIHTVI
;
A
#
# COMPACT_ATOMS: atom_id res chain seq x y z
N THR A 1 25.20 -52.15 -17.10
CA THR A 1 25.85 -51.51 -18.26
C THR A 1 25.79 -49.99 -18.06
N PRO A 2 26.89 -49.24 -18.24
CA PRO A 2 26.98 -47.80 -17.89
C PRO A 2 25.97 -46.93 -18.67
N VAL A 3 25.56 -47.30 -19.84
CA VAL A 3 24.59 -46.55 -20.67
C VAL A 3 23.21 -46.51 -20.04
N ILE A 4 22.73 -47.61 -19.49
CA ILE A 4 21.39 -47.66 -18.84
C ILE A 4 21.38 -46.77 -17.58
N SER A 5 22.45 -46.83 -16.78
CA SER A 5 22.58 -45.99 -15.58
C SER A 5 22.59 -44.50 -15.93
N LEU A 6 23.34 -44.09 -16.97
CA LEU A 6 23.41 -42.72 -17.42
C LEU A 6 22.06 -42.20 -17.94
N THR A 7 21.31 -43.03 -18.65
CA THR A 7 19.99 -42.66 -19.18
C THR A 7 18.96 -42.52 -18.05
N LEU A 8 18.97 -43.41 -17.07
CA LEU A 8 18.11 -43.31 -15.88
C LEU A 8 18.40 -42.05 -15.08
N THR A 9 19.69 -41.71 -14.87
CA THR A 9 20.09 -40.50 -14.17
C THR A 9 19.61 -39.26 -14.92
N LYS A 10 19.74 -39.20 -16.25
CA LYS A 10 19.22 -38.07 -17.06
C LYS A 10 17.70 -37.93 -16.94
N ILE A 11 16.95 -39.04 -16.94
CA ILE A 11 15.48 -39.00 -16.78
C ILE A 11 15.11 -38.48 -15.38
N MET A 12 15.82 -38.88 -14.33
CA MET A 12 15.60 -38.37 -12.98
C MET A 12 15.85 -36.87 -12.89
N TYR A 13 16.97 -36.36 -13.40
CA TYR A 13 17.26 -34.92 -13.44
C TYR A 13 16.26 -34.13 -14.27
N MET A 14 15.77 -34.67 -15.38
CA MET A 14 14.73 -34.04 -16.19
C MET A 14 13.41 -33.96 -15.40
N SER A 15 13.07 -34.96 -14.59
CA SER A 15 11.88 -34.97 -13.77
C SER A 15 11.96 -33.93 -12.65
N GLU A 16 13.09 -33.82 -11.95
CA GLU A 16 13.32 -32.84 -10.90
C GLU A 16 13.27 -31.39 -11.48
N ASN A 17 13.96 -31.13 -12.58
CA ASN A 17 13.93 -29.83 -13.23
C ASN A 17 12.52 -29.45 -13.69
N LYS A 18 11.73 -30.41 -14.18
CA LYS A 18 10.34 -30.17 -14.57
C LYS A 18 9.48 -29.75 -13.38
N MET A 19 9.68 -30.37 -12.21
CA MET A 19 8.96 -30.00 -10.98
C MET A 19 9.33 -28.58 -10.51
N ILE A 20 10.62 -28.23 -10.54
CA ILE A 20 11.10 -26.89 -10.15
C ILE A 20 10.51 -25.82 -11.09
N VAL A 21 10.54 -26.06 -12.40
CA VAL A 21 9.96 -25.15 -13.39
C VAL A 21 8.44 -25.02 -13.21
N ALA A 22 7.74 -26.12 -12.97
CA ALA A 22 6.30 -26.12 -12.74
C ALA A 22 5.92 -25.33 -11.47
N ASP A 23 6.68 -25.48 -10.37
CA ASP A 23 6.47 -24.72 -9.14
C ASP A 23 6.74 -23.21 -9.37
N ALA A 24 7.82 -22.89 -10.08
CA ALA A 24 8.14 -21.49 -10.41
C ALA A 24 7.07 -20.84 -11.30
N LEU A 25 6.57 -21.55 -12.32
CA LEU A 25 5.47 -21.10 -13.16
C LEU A 25 4.19 -20.90 -12.35
N SER A 26 3.83 -21.87 -11.50
CA SER A 26 2.65 -21.75 -10.65
C SER A 26 2.69 -20.54 -9.73
N ARG A 27 3.88 -20.20 -9.21
CA ARG A 27 4.06 -18.97 -8.41
C ARG A 27 3.92 -17.69 -9.24
N ILE A 28 4.42 -17.70 -10.47
CA ILE A 28 4.27 -16.58 -11.40
C ILE A 28 2.79 -16.44 -11.77
N ASP A 29 2.13 -17.53 -12.14
CA ASP A 29 0.73 -17.52 -12.50
C ASP A 29 -0.15 -17.04 -11.33
N SER A 30 0.15 -17.45 -10.08
CA SER A 30 -0.59 -16.97 -8.90
C SER A 30 -0.52 -15.46 -8.69
N VAL A 31 0.56 -14.81 -9.14
CA VAL A 31 0.70 -13.35 -9.08
C VAL A 31 0.00 -12.67 -10.27
N LEU A 32 0.10 -13.29 -11.46
CA LEU A 32 -0.51 -12.74 -12.68
C LEU A 32 -2.05 -12.90 -12.68
N ASP A 33 -2.55 -13.95 -12.06
CA ASP A 33 -3.98 -14.24 -11.94
C ASP A 33 -4.65 -13.47 -10.79
N GLU A 34 -3.86 -12.71 -9.98
CA GLU A 34 -4.42 -11.85 -8.93
C GLU A 34 -5.32 -10.80 -9.56
N ALA A 35 -6.59 -10.81 -9.16
CA ALA A 35 -7.55 -9.87 -9.70
C ALA A 35 -7.18 -8.43 -9.29
N PRO A 36 -7.08 -7.49 -10.23
CA PRO A 36 -6.84 -6.10 -9.89
C PRO A 36 -8.00 -5.55 -9.05
N VAL A 37 -7.70 -4.56 -8.21
CA VAL A 37 -8.73 -3.87 -7.43
C VAL A 37 -9.80 -3.36 -8.38
N SER A 38 -11.06 -3.68 -8.07
CA SER A 38 -12.20 -3.36 -8.93
C SER A 38 -12.32 -1.84 -9.18
N VAL A 39 -12.60 -1.47 -10.41
CA VAL A 39 -12.93 -0.08 -10.78
C VAL A 39 -14.45 0.03 -10.85
N SER A 40 -15.02 1.01 -10.17
CA SER A 40 -16.46 1.23 -10.19
C SER A 40 -16.92 1.74 -11.56
N GLU A 41 -18.00 1.18 -12.08
CA GLU A 41 -18.66 1.69 -13.29
C GLU A 41 -19.40 3.02 -13.06
N LYS A 42 -19.62 3.38 -11.79
CA LYS A 42 -20.31 4.62 -11.37
C LYS A 42 -19.44 5.36 -10.36
N PRO A 43 -18.43 6.09 -10.83
CA PRO A 43 -17.53 6.79 -9.94
C PRO A 43 -18.27 7.81 -9.08
N GLN A 44 -17.89 7.89 -7.81
CA GLN A 44 -18.36 8.86 -6.85
C GLN A 44 -17.19 9.77 -6.44
N HIS A 45 -17.51 10.99 -6.06
CA HIS A 45 -16.51 11.99 -5.70
C HIS A 45 -16.68 12.40 -4.23
N PRO A 46 -15.60 12.47 -3.44
CA PRO A 46 -15.65 12.99 -2.07
C PRO A 46 -16.15 14.43 -2.04
N LYS A 47 -17.04 14.74 -1.12
CA LYS A 47 -17.56 16.11 -0.94
C LYS A 47 -16.77 16.91 0.09
N ASP A 48 -16.12 16.21 1.00
CA ASP A 48 -15.29 16.76 2.08
C ASP A 48 -14.26 15.73 2.54
N SER A 49 -13.56 16.00 3.63
CA SER A 49 -12.55 15.11 4.23
C SER A 49 -13.09 14.29 5.42
N SER A 50 -14.40 14.08 5.51
CA SER A 50 -14.97 13.18 6.51
C SER A 50 -14.66 11.73 6.17
N ILE A 51 -14.55 10.87 7.19
CA ILE A 51 -14.35 9.44 7.03
C ILE A 51 -15.41 8.71 7.86
N ALA A 52 -16.16 7.80 7.23
CA ALA A 52 -17.12 6.96 7.91
C ALA A 52 -16.85 5.48 7.63
N LEU A 53 -16.85 4.68 8.69
CA LEU A 53 -16.72 3.22 8.64
C LEU A 53 -18.01 2.60 9.15
N HIS A 54 -18.57 1.63 8.41
CA HIS A 54 -19.81 0.96 8.76
C HIS A 54 -19.60 -0.56 8.79
N ASP A 55 -19.61 -1.16 9.97
CA ASP A 55 -19.45 -2.60 10.26
C ASP A 55 -18.31 -3.23 9.44
N VAL A 56 -17.16 -2.56 9.38
CA VAL A 56 -16.01 -2.97 8.58
C VAL A 56 -15.43 -4.27 9.12
N ARG A 57 -15.34 -5.30 8.26
CA ARG A 57 -14.66 -6.57 8.53
C ARG A 57 -13.63 -6.84 7.47
N PHE A 58 -12.50 -7.40 7.87
CA PHE A 58 -11.42 -7.70 6.96
C PHE A 58 -10.54 -8.86 7.46
N SER A 59 -10.14 -9.70 6.52
CA SER A 59 -9.18 -10.78 6.70
C SER A 59 -8.19 -10.78 5.53
N TYR A 60 -6.91 -11.03 5.80
CA TYR A 60 -5.89 -11.17 4.75
C TYR A 60 -5.95 -12.54 4.05
N ASP A 61 -6.39 -13.56 4.75
CA ASP A 61 -6.38 -14.97 4.29
C ASP A 61 -7.80 -15.52 4.04
N GLY A 62 -8.82 -14.69 4.23
CA GLY A 62 -10.23 -15.09 4.14
C GLY A 62 -10.70 -16.03 5.26
N ARG A 63 -9.85 -16.32 6.26
CA ARG A 63 -10.15 -17.28 7.33
C ARG A 63 -10.25 -16.62 8.70
N THR A 64 -9.37 -15.67 8.98
CA THR A 64 -9.28 -15.04 10.30
C THR A 64 -9.48 -13.55 10.16
N ASP A 65 -10.57 -13.02 10.73
CA ASP A 65 -10.84 -11.60 10.74
C ASP A 65 -9.85 -10.85 11.61
N VAL A 66 -9.09 -9.94 10.98
CA VAL A 66 -8.21 -8.97 11.63
C VAL A 66 -9.04 -7.77 12.09
N ILE A 67 -10.01 -7.33 11.28
CA ILE A 67 -11.00 -6.30 11.63
C ILE A 67 -12.35 -6.96 11.77
N ARG A 68 -13.04 -6.73 12.90
CA ARG A 68 -14.21 -7.49 13.31
C ARG A 68 -15.43 -6.60 13.59
N GLY A 69 -15.89 -5.87 12.57
CA GLY A 69 -17.09 -5.04 12.68
C GLY A 69 -16.79 -3.68 13.33
N VAL A 70 -15.88 -2.91 12.75
CA VAL A 70 -15.57 -1.56 13.23
C VAL A 70 -16.48 -0.55 12.56
N SER A 71 -17.12 0.30 13.40
CA SER A 71 -17.90 1.45 12.96
C SER A 71 -17.41 2.70 13.67
N MET A 72 -17.13 3.76 12.92
CA MET A 72 -16.76 5.07 13.47
C MET A 72 -16.99 6.18 12.44
N ASP A 73 -17.19 7.40 12.93
CA ASP A 73 -17.30 8.61 12.13
C ASP A 73 -16.21 9.59 12.54
N ILE A 74 -15.45 10.09 11.56
CA ILE A 74 -14.41 11.10 11.72
C ILE A 74 -14.83 12.33 10.92
N ARG A 75 -14.98 13.46 11.61
CA ARG A 75 -15.39 14.72 10.98
C ARG A 75 -14.18 15.42 10.34
N PRO A 76 -14.39 16.27 9.31
CA PRO A 76 -13.34 17.11 8.77
C PRO A 76 -12.57 17.87 9.86
N GLY A 77 -11.25 17.89 9.77
CA GLY A 77 -10.36 18.56 10.73
C GLY A 77 -10.22 17.86 12.09
N GLN A 78 -10.83 16.72 12.32
CA GLN A 78 -10.72 15.94 13.55
C GLN A 78 -9.43 15.11 13.55
N THR A 79 -8.70 15.10 14.66
CA THR A 79 -7.59 14.18 14.93
C THR A 79 -8.09 13.00 15.74
N VAL A 80 -7.85 11.79 15.25
CA VAL A 80 -8.27 10.53 15.89
C VAL A 80 -7.06 9.66 16.16
N ALA A 81 -6.94 9.10 17.37
CA ALA A 81 -5.92 8.14 17.73
C ALA A 81 -6.53 6.73 17.83
N LEU A 82 -5.98 5.77 17.08
CA LEU A 82 -6.30 4.36 17.20
C LEU A 82 -5.40 3.71 18.27
N VAL A 83 -5.98 3.30 19.37
CA VAL A 83 -5.26 2.72 20.53
C VAL A 83 -5.62 1.25 20.70
N GLY A 84 -4.64 0.42 21.03
CA GLY A 84 -4.84 -1.01 21.25
C GLY A 84 -3.55 -1.80 21.18
N PRO A 85 -3.58 -3.12 21.48
CA PRO A 85 -2.40 -3.99 21.50
C PRO A 85 -1.74 -4.11 20.12
N SER A 86 -0.48 -4.56 20.11
CA SER A 86 0.20 -4.93 18.85
C SER A 86 -0.59 -6.07 18.18
N GLY A 87 -0.70 -6.01 16.84
CA GLY A 87 -1.54 -6.96 16.09
C GLY A 87 -3.06 -6.71 16.16
N GLY A 88 -3.53 -5.68 16.88
CA GLY A 88 -4.96 -5.35 17.00
C GLY A 88 -5.60 -4.69 15.76
N GLY A 89 -4.97 -4.77 14.58
CA GLY A 89 -5.56 -4.30 13.32
C GLY A 89 -5.48 -2.80 13.04
N LYS A 90 -4.83 -1.99 13.91
CA LYS A 90 -4.77 -0.52 13.75
C LYS A 90 -4.20 -0.08 12.40
N SER A 91 -3.06 -0.62 12.01
CA SER A 91 -2.42 -0.31 10.71
C SER A 91 -3.23 -0.88 9.54
N THR A 92 -3.87 -2.04 9.74
CA THR A 92 -4.77 -2.62 8.75
C THR A 92 -5.96 -1.70 8.50
N LEU A 93 -6.58 -1.17 9.56
CA LEU A 93 -7.71 -0.24 9.44
C LEU A 93 -7.32 1.03 8.68
N ALA A 94 -6.15 1.60 8.99
CA ALA A 94 -5.61 2.75 8.25
C ALA A 94 -5.36 2.42 6.76
N SER A 95 -4.82 1.22 6.47
CA SER A 95 -4.60 0.75 5.09
C SER A 95 -5.89 0.54 4.30
N LEU A 96 -6.97 0.13 4.97
CA LEU A 96 -8.29 -0.02 4.36
C LEU A 96 -8.92 1.34 4.00
N ILE A 97 -8.68 2.38 4.80
CA ILE A 97 -9.14 3.75 4.48
C ILE A 97 -8.46 4.25 3.19
N CYS A 98 -7.19 3.94 2.99
CA CYS A 98 -6.46 4.26 1.75
C CYS A 98 -6.76 3.29 0.60
N ARG A 99 -7.64 2.30 0.82
CA ARG A 99 -7.99 1.27 -0.16
C ARG A 99 -6.77 0.51 -0.70
N PHE A 100 -5.77 0.22 0.16
CA PHE A 100 -4.71 -0.73 -0.21
C PHE A 100 -5.25 -2.16 -0.30
N PHE A 101 -6.38 -2.41 0.33
CA PHE A 101 -7.19 -3.64 0.25
C PHE A 101 -8.66 -3.25 0.27
N ASP A 102 -9.50 -4.02 -0.41
CA ASP A 102 -10.95 -3.87 -0.29
C ASP A 102 -11.45 -4.57 0.99
N VAL A 103 -12.48 -4.04 1.62
CA VAL A 103 -13.08 -4.63 2.82
C VAL A 103 -13.77 -5.95 2.51
N GLY A 104 -13.70 -6.91 3.42
CA GLY A 104 -14.42 -8.18 3.29
C GLY A 104 -15.94 -8.03 3.43
N SER A 105 -16.37 -7.15 4.34
CA SER A 105 -17.76 -6.70 4.46
C SER A 105 -17.82 -5.33 5.12
N GLY A 106 -18.98 -4.69 5.03
CA GLY A 106 -19.17 -3.31 5.45
C GLY A 106 -18.74 -2.32 4.39
N SER A 107 -18.54 -1.06 4.78
CA SER A 107 -18.11 0.00 3.86
C SER A 107 -17.23 1.02 4.56
N ILE A 108 -16.37 1.67 3.79
CA ILE A 108 -15.57 2.83 4.20
C ILE A 108 -15.88 3.95 3.22
N CYS A 109 -16.29 5.10 3.75
CA CYS A 109 -16.62 6.27 2.95
C CYS A 109 -15.65 7.41 3.28
N VAL A 110 -15.22 8.14 2.24
CA VAL A 110 -14.48 9.39 2.34
C VAL A 110 -15.33 10.48 1.69
N GLY A 111 -15.63 11.55 2.42
CA GLY A 111 -16.50 12.62 1.94
C GLY A 111 -17.90 12.14 1.51
N GLY A 112 -18.40 11.08 2.13
CA GLY A 112 -19.69 10.47 1.82
C GLY A 112 -19.68 9.51 0.62
N ALA A 113 -18.55 9.35 -0.08
CA ALA A 113 -18.39 8.39 -1.19
C ALA A 113 -17.69 7.13 -0.69
N ASP A 114 -18.17 5.94 -1.07
CA ASP A 114 -17.49 4.67 -0.76
C ASP A 114 -16.13 4.65 -1.45
N VAL A 115 -15.06 4.30 -0.73
CA VAL A 115 -13.69 4.27 -1.28
C VAL A 115 -13.57 3.34 -2.50
N ARG A 116 -14.45 2.36 -2.65
CA ARG A 116 -14.51 1.46 -3.80
C ARG A 116 -15.04 2.13 -5.06
N ASP A 117 -15.81 3.20 -4.90
CA ASP A 117 -16.42 3.95 -6.00
C ASP A 117 -15.64 5.22 -6.35
N ILE A 118 -14.67 5.63 -5.50
CA ILE A 118 -13.81 6.78 -5.80
C ILE A 118 -12.73 6.37 -6.82
N PRO A 119 -12.51 7.15 -7.89
CA PRO A 119 -11.38 6.93 -8.79
C PRO A 119 -10.07 6.87 -8.02
N LYS A 120 -9.18 5.93 -8.37
CA LYS A 120 -7.96 5.67 -7.61
C LYS A 120 -7.08 6.91 -7.48
N GLU A 121 -6.91 7.65 -8.55
CA GLU A 121 -6.11 8.88 -8.59
C GLU A 121 -6.69 9.92 -7.64
N GLU A 122 -8.00 10.13 -7.64
CA GLU A 122 -8.68 11.09 -6.77
C GLU A 122 -8.61 10.67 -5.29
N LEU A 123 -8.73 9.35 -5.00
CA LEU A 123 -8.54 8.87 -3.63
C LEU A 123 -7.11 9.11 -3.14
N MET A 124 -6.10 8.88 -3.97
CA MET A 124 -4.69 9.12 -3.63
C MET A 124 -4.38 10.61 -3.46
N ASP A 125 -5.07 11.50 -4.19
CA ASP A 125 -4.98 12.96 -4.01
C ASP A 125 -5.68 13.43 -2.72
N THR A 126 -6.70 12.69 -2.28
CA THR A 126 -7.51 13.04 -1.10
C THR A 126 -6.90 12.51 0.21
N VAL A 127 -6.30 11.31 0.17
CA VAL A 127 -5.80 10.60 1.35
C VAL A 127 -4.30 10.37 1.20
N SER A 128 -3.52 10.77 2.21
CA SER A 128 -2.09 10.44 2.29
C SER A 128 -1.80 9.46 3.43
N PHE A 129 -0.80 8.62 3.25
CA PHE A 129 -0.41 7.61 4.22
C PHE A 129 1.09 7.67 4.54
N VAL A 130 1.43 7.66 5.82
CA VAL A 130 2.82 7.58 6.28
C VAL A 130 3.07 6.19 6.83
N PHE A 131 3.94 5.43 6.15
CA PHE A 131 4.30 4.08 6.57
C PHE A 131 5.25 4.10 7.78
N GLN A 132 5.12 3.12 8.65
CA GLN A 132 6.03 2.94 9.78
C GLN A 132 7.47 2.66 9.32
N ASN A 133 7.64 1.91 8.23
CA ASN A 133 8.91 1.57 7.61
C ASN A 133 9.02 2.24 6.25
N SER A 134 9.16 3.56 6.24
CA SER A 134 9.41 4.31 5.01
C SER A 134 10.78 3.95 4.43
N ARG A 135 10.85 3.76 3.11
CA ARG A 135 12.08 3.54 2.37
C ARG A 135 12.33 4.72 1.46
N LEU A 136 13.59 5.15 1.41
CA LEU A 136 14.02 6.18 0.48
C LEU A 136 14.63 5.50 -0.75
N LEU A 137 14.42 6.10 -1.91
CA LEU A 137 15.05 5.68 -3.15
C LEU A 137 16.44 6.34 -3.25
N LYS A 138 17.37 5.65 -3.89
CA LYS A 138 18.68 6.22 -4.20
C LYS A 138 18.52 7.44 -5.08
N GLY A 139 18.85 8.61 -4.55
CA GLY A 139 18.68 9.92 -5.20
C GLY A 139 18.86 11.04 -4.20
N SER A 140 18.63 12.27 -4.58
CA SER A 140 18.65 13.39 -3.64
C SER A 140 17.44 13.36 -2.69
N ILE A 141 17.54 14.08 -1.58
CA ILE A 141 16.39 14.30 -0.69
C ILE A 141 15.27 14.98 -1.49
N LEU A 142 15.60 15.96 -2.33
CA LEU A 142 14.64 16.62 -3.21
C LEU A 142 13.91 15.66 -4.13
N ASP A 143 14.63 14.72 -4.78
CA ASP A 143 14.02 13.72 -5.66
C ASP A 143 13.03 12.85 -4.88
N ASN A 144 13.41 12.41 -3.68
CA ASN A 144 12.54 11.60 -2.82
C ASN A 144 11.27 12.36 -2.39
N VAL A 145 11.37 13.65 -2.07
CA VAL A 145 10.20 14.48 -1.73
C VAL A 145 9.30 14.67 -2.95
N LYS A 146 9.88 14.87 -4.13
CA LYS A 146 9.14 15.05 -5.38
C LYS A 146 8.47 13.78 -5.92
N LEU A 147 8.73 12.60 -5.36
CA LEU A 147 8.00 11.38 -5.74
C LEU A 147 6.48 11.50 -5.59
N GLY A 148 6.01 12.25 -4.61
CA GLY A 148 4.58 12.49 -4.41
C GLY A 148 3.97 13.45 -5.45
N ARG A 149 4.78 14.35 -6.05
CA ARG A 149 4.38 15.30 -7.10
C ARG A 149 5.61 15.64 -7.95
N PRO A 150 5.88 14.91 -9.04
CA PRO A 150 7.11 15.05 -9.84
C PRO A 150 7.35 16.43 -10.41
N ASP A 151 6.30 17.16 -10.75
CA ASP A 151 6.30 18.51 -11.31
C ASP A 151 6.35 19.62 -10.23
N ALA A 152 6.39 19.29 -8.93
CA ALA A 152 6.55 20.26 -7.87
C ALA A 152 7.86 21.04 -8.03
N THR A 153 7.80 22.33 -7.76
CA THR A 153 8.98 23.20 -7.70
C THR A 153 9.80 22.91 -6.43
N GLU A 154 11.07 23.29 -6.43
CA GLU A 154 11.92 23.17 -5.24
C GLU A 154 11.37 23.97 -4.05
N ALA A 155 10.78 25.14 -4.31
CA ALA A 155 10.16 25.96 -3.27
C ALA A 155 8.97 25.27 -2.60
N GLU A 156 8.15 24.55 -3.38
CA GLU A 156 7.04 23.76 -2.84
C GLU A 156 7.55 22.56 -2.05
N ALA A 157 8.59 21.86 -2.53
CA ALA A 157 9.23 20.78 -1.79
C ALA A 157 9.81 21.27 -0.45
N LEU A 158 10.49 22.42 -0.42
CA LEU A 158 10.98 23.04 0.81
C LEU A 158 9.83 23.43 1.75
N SER A 159 8.72 23.93 1.20
CA SER A 159 7.53 24.25 2.00
C SER A 159 6.94 23.01 2.67
N ALA A 160 6.85 21.90 1.93
CA ALA A 160 6.39 20.61 2.46
C ALA A 160 7.32 20.07 3.56
N LEU A 161 8.64 20.17 3.37
CA LEU A 161 9.64 19.76 4.36
C LEU A 161 9.57 20.59 5.65
N ARG A 162 9.32 21.91 5.53
CA ARG A 162 9.08 22.78 6.70
C ARG A 162 7.81 22.39 7.43
N ALA A 163 6.74 22.15 6.71
CA ALA A 163 5.47 21.69 7.29
C ALA A 163 5.62 20.35 8.02
N ALA A 164 6.43 19.44 7.47
CA ALA A 164 6.77 18.15 8.07
C ALA A 164 7.82 18.24 9.21
N GLN A 165 8.29 19.43 9.59
CA GLN A 165 9.31 19.63 10.61
C GLN A 165 10.65 18.91 10.32
N CYS A 166 11.02 18.79 9.05
CA CYS A 166 12.23 18.06 8.62
C CYS A 166 13.47 18.97 8.50
N MET A 167 13.36 20.27 8.69
CA MET A 167 14.47 21.23 8.45
C MET A 167 15.68 20.94 9.33
N ASP A 168 15.47 20.62 10.60
CA ASP A 168 16.55 20.30 11.56
C ASP A 168 17.41 19.09 11.11
N ILE A 169 16.84 18.21 10.29
CA ILE A 169 17.56 17.07 9.72
C ILE A 169 18.32 17.50 8.48
N ILE A 170 17.68 18.26 7.60
CA ILE A 170 18.23 18.71 6.31
C ILE A 170 19.43 19.63 6.51
N GLU A 171 19.37 20.55 7.47
CA GLU A 171 20.45 21.50 7.80
C GLU A 171 21.73 20.82 8.31
N LYS A 172 21.67 19.53 8.70
CA LYS A 172 22.86 18.75 9.08
C LYS A 172 23.65 18.24 7.87
N PHE A 173 23.08 18.26 6.70
CA PHE A 173 23.73 17.82 5.47
C PHE A 173 24.41 19.00 4.74
N PRO A 174 25.67 18.84 4.29
CA PRO A 174 26.40 19.93 3.61
C PRO A 174 25.69 20.48 2.38
N ASP A 175 25.06 19.57 1.59
CA ASP A 175 24.35 19.91 0.36
C ASP A 175 22.84 20.12 0.57
N GLY A 176 22.38 20.16 1.83
CA GLY A 176 20.96 20.34 2.17
C GLY A 176 20.05 19.35 1.47
N ILE A 177 19.02 19.83 0.78
CA ILE A 177 18.04 19.00 0.06
C ILE A 177 18.61 18.31 -1.18
N HIS A 178 19.77 18.72 -1.68
CA HIS A 178 20.44 18.10 -2.83
C HIS A 178 21.36 16.94 -2.40
N THR A 179 21.48 16.67 -1.11
CA THR A 179 22.25 15.54 -0.60
C THR A 179 21.69 14.23 -1.16
N VAL A 180 22.56 13.42 -1.74
CA VAL A 180 22.23 12.07 -2.24
C VAL A 180 22.25 11.07 -1.08
N ILE A 181 21.21 10.30 -0.96
CA ILE A 181 20.97 9.30 0.12
C ILE A 181 20.71 7.92 -0.47
#